data_77dfc8396bd2adec81eefcdabb060faa
#
_entry.id   77dfc8396bd2adec81eefcdabb060faa
#
_cell.length_a   1.000
_cell.length_b   1.000
_cell.length_c   1.000
_cell.angle_alpha   90.00
_cell.angle_beta   90.00
_cell.angle_gamma   90.00
#
_symmetry.space_group_name_H-M   'P 1'
#
loop_
_entity.id
_entity.type
_entity.pdbx_description
1 polymer ?
#
loop_
_entity_poly.entity_id
_entity_poly.type
_entity_poly.pdbx_seq_one_letter_code
_entity_poly.pdbx_strand_id
1 'polypeptide(L)'
;MKLKIDIIAENLISIHPLLYKSISKPLRTETSITPAGMFVLGRLKRHGMLSMSDIGKCLAMPKPHITVIVDRLIEEGYVERQSDPNDRRIVNILITEKGLTDFEEIKLAVSETLKSKLLLLSEDELQILAIASQQVKDILITILSKE
;
A
#
# COMPACT_ATOMS: atom_id res chain seq x y z
N MET A 1 -0.41 -25.80 -19.68
CA MET A 1 0.23 -25.05 -18.59
C MET A 1 0.48 -23.59 -18.98
N LYS A 2 1.16 -23.33 -20.09
CA LYS A 2 1.46 -21.96 -20.57
C LYS A 2 0.20 -21.09 -20.68
N LEU A 3 -0.86 -21.57 -21.33
CA LEU A 3 -2.13 -20.82 -21.49
C LEU A 3 -2.76 -20.41 -20.14
N LYS A 4 -2.68 -21.23 -19.09
CA LYS A 4 -3.19 -20.86 -17.76
C LYS A 4 -2.38 -19.73 -17.12
N ILE A 5 -1.06 -19.75 -17.29
CA ILE A 5 -0.17 -18.71 -16.77
C ILE A 5 -0.45 -17.37 -17.47
N ASP A 6 -0.62 -17.37 -18.78
CA ASP A 6 -0.93 -16.18 -19.57
C ASP A 6 -2.25 -15.55 -19.13
N ILE A 7 -3.31 -16.36 -18.96
CA ILE A 7 -4.63 -15.89 -18.47
C ILE A 7 -4.52 -15.32 -17.05
N ILE A 8 -3.79 -15.98 -16.15
CA ILE A 8 -3.61 -15.48 -14.76
C ILE A 8 -2.88 -14.16 -14.78
N ALA A 9 -1.80 -14.02 -15.54
CA ALA A 9 -1.04 -12.80 -15.64
C ALA A 9 -1.89 -11.63 -16.16
N GLU A 10 -2.65 -11.86 -17.23
CA GLU A 10 -3.58 -10.87 -17.80
C GLU A 10 -4.65 -10.44 -16.80
N ASN A 11 -5.27 -11.38 -16.09
CA ASN A 11 -6.27 -11.07 -15.07
C ASN A 11 -5.69 -10.25 -13.93
N LEU A 12 -4.52 -10.62 -13.40
CA LEU A 12 -3.87 -9.87 -12.32
C LEU A 12 -3.49 -8.45 -12.74
N ILE A 13 -2.98 -8.27 -13.96
CA ILE A 13 -2.66 -6.94 -14.51
C ILE A 13 -3.94 -6.10 -14.63
N SER A 14 -5.04 -6.70 -15.06
CA SER A 14 -6.33 -6.01 -15.25
C SER A 14 -7.03 -5.66 -13.93
N ILE A 15 -6.84 -6.44 -12.87
CA ILE A 15 -7.43 -6.20 -11.54
C ILE A 15 -6.89 -4.90 -10.93
N HIS A 16 -5.59 -4.63 -11.06
CA HIS A 16 -4.94 -3.48 -10.43
C HIS A 16 -5.62 -2.12 -10.75
N PRO A 17 -5.82 -1.72 -12.02
CA PRO A 17 -6.48 -0.45 -12.33
C PRO A 17 -7.96 -0.41 -11.89
N LEU A 18 -8.65 -1.54 -11.88
CA LEU A 18 -10.02 -1.62 -11.39
C LEU A 18 -10.11 -1.38 -9.89
N LEU A 19 -9.24 -2.01 -9.11
CA LEU A 19 -9.13 -1.77 -7.67
C LEU A 19 -8.73 -0.32 -7.38
N TYR A 20 -7.71 0.20 -8.07
CA TYR A 20 -7.28 1.58 -7.92
C TYR A 20 -8.42 2.58 -8.15
N LYS A 21 -9.18 2.42 -9.25
CA LYS A 21 -10.36 3.24 -9.54
C LYS A 21 -11.42 3.15 -8.45
N SER A 22 -11.60 1.98 -7.85
CA SER A 22 -12.59 1.75 -6.81
C SER A 22 -12.28 2.45 -5.49
N ILE A 23 -10.99 2.62 -5.15
CA ILE A 23 -10.53 3.16 -3.86
C ILE A 23 -9.91 4.57 -3.96
N SER A 24 -9.68 5.07 -5.17
CA SER A 24 -8.94 6.33 -5.36
C SER A 24 -9.71 7.58 -4.97
N LYS A 25 -11.05 7.54 -4.95
CA LYS A 25 -11.88 8.71 -4.64
C LYS A 25 -11.63 9.26 -3.23
N PRO A 26 -11.68 8.47 -2.15
CA PRO A 26 -11.36 8.96 -0.80
C PRO A 26 -9.92 9.47 -0.69
N LEU A 27 -8.96 8.79 -1.33
CA LEU A 27 -7.56 9.21 -1.33
C LEU A 27 -7.32 10.57 -1.99
N ARG A 28 -8.19 10.98 -2.93
CA ARG A 28 -8.05 12.26 -3.66
C ARG A 28 -8.76 13.43 -2.98
N THR A 29 -9.81 13.16 -2.23
CA THR A 29 -10.68 14.21 -1.66
C THR A 29 -10.36 14.54 -0.21
N GLU A 30 -9.83 13.59 0.55
CA GLU A 30 -9.66 13.73 2.01
C GLU A 30 -8.20 13.90 2.44
N THR A 31 -7.24 13.69 1.53
CA THR A 31 -5.82 13.74 1.89
C THR A 31 -4.92 14.13 0.72
N SER A 32 -3.79 14.76 1.06
CA SER A 32 -2.66 14.97 0.15
C SER A 32 -1.78 13.71 -0.01
N ILE A 33 -2.03 12.66 0.78
CA ILE A 33 -1.23 11.44 0.77
C ILE A 33 -1.52 10.63 -0.50
N THR A 34 -0.47 10.34 -1.26
CA THR A 34 -0.56 9.50 -2.46
C THR A 34 -0.74 8.01 -2.09
N PRO A 35 -1.22 7.15 -3.00
CA PRO A 35 -1.24 5.70 -2.76
C PRO A 35 0.12 5.12 -2.37
N ALA A 36 1.21 5.60 -2.97
CA ALA A 36 2.56 5.21 -2.58
C ALA A 36 2.92 5.67 -1.16
N GLY A 37 2.50 6.89 -0.78
CA GLY A 37 2.63 7.40 0.59
C GLY A 37 1.86 6.54 1.59
N MET A 38 0.62 6.16 1.27
CA MET A 38 -0.17 5.23 2.09
C MET A 38 0.52 3.88 2.28
N PHE A 39 1.17 3.38 1.23
CA PHE A 39 1.94 2.14 1.32
C PHE A 39 3.14 2.29 2.26
N VAL A 40 3.89 3.39 2.15
CA VAL A 40 5.02 3.69 3.06
C VAL A 40 4.55 3.75 4.52
N LEU A 41 3.48 4.50 4.80
CA LEU A 41 2.92 4.63 6.16
C LEU A 41 2.47 3.27 6.71
N GLY A 42 1.81 2.45 5.89
CA GLY A 42 1.40 1.10 6.28
C GLY A 42 2.59 0.18 6.62
N ARG A 43 3.70 0.29 5.88
CA ARG A 43 4.93 -0.46 6.17
C ARG A 43 5.60 0.04 7.44
N LEU A 44 5.69 1.35 7.64
CA LEU A 44 6.23 1.95 8.86
C LEU A 44 5.41 1.60 10.10
N LYS A 45 4.07 1.63 10.00
CA LYS A 45 3.20 1.17 11.09
C LYS A 45 3.51 -0.26 11.50
N ARG A 46 3.78 -1.14 10.53
CA ARG A 46 4.04 -2.57 10.79
C ARG A 46 5.41 -2.82 11.39
N HIS A 47 6.43 -2.08 10.95
CA HIS A 47 7.85 -2.32 11.29
C HIS A 47 8.41 -1.31 12.30
N GLY A 48 7.68 -0.23 12.58
CA GLY A 48 8.11 0.88 13.43
C GLY A 48 9.08 1.83 12.72
N MET A 49 10.15 1.32 12.16
CA MET A 49 11.21 2.08 11.51
C MET A 49 11.74 1.31 10.29
N LEU A 50 12.02 2.02 9.20
CA LEU A 50 12.63 1.48 7.99
C LEU A 50 13.69 2.44 7.45
N SER A 51 14.79 1.89 6.92
CA SER A 51 15.75 2.70 6.18
C SER A 51 15.16 3.14 4.82
N MET A 52 15.70 4.23 4.26
CA MET A 52 15.35 4.67 2.90
C MET A 52 15.55 3.55 1.85
N SER A 53 16.59 2.73 2.05
CA SER A 53 16.87 1.58 1.18
C SER A 53 15.79 0.51 1.28
N ASP A 54 15.31 0.20 2.49
CA ASP A 54 14.29 -0.81 2.70
C ASP A 54 12.92 -0.36 2.17
N ILE A 55 12.60 0.92 2.31
CA ILE A 55 11.41 1.51 1.67
C ILE A 55 11.49 1.35 0.14
N GLY A 56 12.64 1.64 -0.46
CA GLY A 56 12.86 1.47 -1.90
C GLY A 56 12.65 0.03 -2.38
N LYS A 57 13.18 -0.94 -1.64
CA LYS A 57 12.94 -2.37 -1.93
C LYS A 57 11.46 -2.74 -1.82
N CYS A 58 10.78 -2.29 -0.77
CA CYS A 58 9.36 -2.57 -0.56
C CYS A 58 8.46 -2.04 -1.67
N LEU A 59 8.78 -0.86 -2.23
CA LEU A 59 8.02 -0.23 -3.31
C LEU A 59 8.46 -0.66 -4.70
N ALA A 60 9.57 -1.38 -4.82
CA ALA A 60 10.22 -1.68 -6.10
C ALA A 60 10.42 -0.43 -6.97
N MET A 61 10.77 0.69 -6.33
CA MET A 61 10.94 1.99 -6.97
C MET A 61 12.38 2.48 -6.90
N PRO A 62 12.87 3.22 -7.92
CA PRO A 62 14.18 3.86 -7.90
C PRO A 62 14.31 4.86 -6.73
N LYS A 63 15.50 4.95 -6.15
CA LYS A 63 15.79 5.83 -5.02
C LYS A 63 15.32 7.29 -5.19
N PRO A 64 15.45 7.95 -6.37
CA PRO A 64 14.95 9.32 -6.54
C PRO A 64 13.45 9.44 -6.32
N HIS A 65 12.64 8.48 -6.76
CA HIS A 65 11.19 8.48 -6.55
C HIS A 65 10.82 8.30 -5.07
N ILE A 66 11.55 7.40 -4.37
CA ILE A 66 11.37 7.20 -2.93
C ILE A 66 11.65 8.48 -2.16
N THR A 67 12.73 9.20 -2.52
CA THR A 67 13.08 10.46 -1.89
C THR A 67 11.93 11.47 -1.99
N VAL A 68 11.36 11.65 -3.18
CA VAL A 68 10.22 12.57 -3.38
C VAL A 68 9.00 12.19 -2.53
N ILE A 69 8.68 10.89 -2.46
CA ILE A 69 7.55 10.41 -1.65
C ILE A 69 7.80 10.67 -0.16
N VAL A 70 8.98 10.32 0.33
CA VAL A 70 9.33 10.49 1.75
C VAL A 70 9.44 11.96 2.13
N ASP A 71 10.05 12.80 1.28
CA ASP A 71 10.16 14.25 1.53
C ASP A 71 8.78 14.88 1.67
N ARG A 72 7.84 14.52 0.81
CA ARG A 72 6.45 15.00 0.92
C ARG A 72 5.79 14.54 2.22
N LEU A 73 6.00 13.29 2.63
CA LEU A 73 5.47 12.80 3.90
C LEU A 73 6.09 13.52 5.11
N ILE A 74 7.35 13.95 5.01
CA ILE A 74 8.02 14.76 6.04
C ILE A 74 7.42 16.18 6.08
N GLU A 75 7.28 16.82 4.93
CA GLU A 75 6.69 18.16 4.82
C GLU A 75 5.27 18.23 5.42
N GLU A 76 4.49 17.18 5.22
CA GLU A 76 3.13 17.03 5.76
C GLU A 76 3.13 16.59 7.26
N GLY A 77 4.28 16.26 7.83
CA GLY A 77 4.44 15.85 9.23
C GLY A 77 4.01 14.42 9.53
N TYR A 78 3.89 13.56 8.52
CA TYR A 78 3.47 12.16 8.68
C TYR A 78 4.61 11.22 9.08
N VAL A 79 5.83 11.58 8.69
CA VAL A 79 7.04 10.82 9.03
C VAL A 79 8.17 11.77 9.41
N GLU A 80 9.18 11.23 10.08
CA GLU A 80 10.40 11.94 10.45
C GLU A 80 11.63 11.13 10.09
N ARG A 81 12.74 11.84 9.89
CA ARG A 81 14.06 11.24 9.66
C ARG A 81 14.84 11.11 10.96
N GLN A 82 15.49 9.99 11.12
CA GLN A 82 16.45 9.76 12.19
C GLN A 82 17.73 9.18 11.63
N SER A 83 18.87 9.78 11.97
CA SER A 83 20.17 9.19 11.64
C SER A 83 20.39 7.93 12.45
N ASP A 84 20.94 6.90 11.84
CA ASP A 84 21.32 5.69 12.54
C ASP A 84 22.47 6.01 13.52
N PRO A 85 22.38 5.58 14.78
CA PRO A 85 23.43 5.87 15.78
C PRO A 85 24.78 5.19 15.47
N ASN A 86 24.77 4.10 14.71
CA ASN A 86 25.96 3.32 14.40
C ASN A 86 26.56 3.65 13.02
N ASP A 87 25.73 4.09 12.06
CA ASP A 87 26.19 4.49 10.72
C ASP A 87 25.41 5.72 10.22
N ARG A 88 26.07 6.88 10.23
CA ARG A 88 25.50 8.16 9.76
C ARG A 88 25.11 8.18 8.28
N ARG A 89 25.50 7.18 7.51
CA ARG A 89 25.09 7.04 6.09
C ARG A 89 23.68 6.45 5.96
N ILE A 90 23.19 5.81 7.03
CA ILE A 90 21.86 5.22 7.07
C ILE A 90 20.89 6.26 7.59
N VAL A 91 19.86 6.54 6.81
CA VAL A 91 18.76 7.40 7.19
C VAL A 91 17.54 6.52 7.42
N ASN A 92 17.07 6.52 8.64
CA ASN A 92 15.87 5.81 9.08
C ASN A 92 14.66 6.74 9.01
N ILE A 93 13.53 6.19 8.67
CA ILE A 93 12.24 6.86 8.61
C ILE A 93 11.33 6.24 9.66
N LEU A 94 10.68 7.10 10.44
CA LEU A 94 9.72 6.71 11.46
C LEU A 94 8.37 7.38 11.16
N ILE A 95 7.28 6.67 11.47
CA ILE A 95 5.95 7.27 11.42
C ILE A 95 5.73 8.13 12.66
N THR A 96 5.16 9.32 12.49
CA THR A 96 4.76 10.20 13.59
C THR A 96 3.39 9.80 14.14
N GLU A 97 3.02 10.33 15.30
CA GLU A 97 1.68 10.14 15.86
C GLU A 97 0.60 10.65 14.89
N LYS A 98 0.82 11.83 14.28
CA LYS A 98 -0.05 12.39 13.23
C LYS A 98 -0.15 11.42 12.04
N GLY A 99 1.00 10.92 11.56
CA GLY A 99 1.03 9.98 10.44
C GLY A 99 0.26 8.70 10.72
N LEU A 100 0.34 8.18 11.95
CA LEU A 100 -0.40 6.99 12.36
C LEU A 100 -1.91 7.24 12.41
N THR A 101 -2.33 8.35 13.01
CA THR A 101 -3.75 8.74 13.13
C THR A 101 -4.36 8.94 11.75
N ASP A 102 -3.76 9.76 10.91
CA ASP A 102 -4.28 10.09 9.58
C ASP A 102 -4.28 8.84 8.67
N PHE A 103 -3.26 7.98 8.78
CA PHE A 103 -3.24 6.70 8.06
C PHE A 103 -4.44 5.81 8.40
N GLU A 104 -4.80 5.68 9.68
CA GLU A 104 -5.93 4.86 10.09
C GLU A 104 -7.28 5.48 9.64
N GLU A 105 -7.42 6.79 9.73
CA GLU A 105 -8.62 7.49 9.26
C GLU A 105 -8.82 7.31 7.74
N ILE A 106 -7.77 7.49 6.94
CA ILE A 106 -7.82 7.30 5.50
C ILE A 106 -8.12 5.84 5.15
N LYS A 107 -7.47 4.91 5.84
CA LYS A 107 -7.70 3.47 5.65
C LYS A 107 -9.16 3.11 5.94
N LEU A 108 -9.76 3.68 6.98
CA LEU A 108 -11.16 3.49 7.30
C LEU A 108 -12.06 4.06 6.20
N ALA A 109 -11.83 5.29 5.74
CA ALA A 109 -12.60 5.92 4.66
C ALA A 109 -12.54 5.11 3.35
N VAL A 110 -11.37 4.61 2.99
CA VAL A 110 -11.19 3.71 1.83
C VAL A 110 -12.00 2.42 2.02
N SER A 111 -11.93 1.83 3.20
CA SER A 111 -12.67 0.60 3.53
C SER A 111 -14.18 0.80 3.43
N GLU A 112 -14.72 1.88 4.00
CA GLU A 112 -16.15 2.19 3.94
C GLU A 112 -16.62 2.46 2.49
N THR A 113 -15.81 3.15 1.70
CA THR A 113 -16.10 3.36 0.27
C THR A 113 -16.15 2.04 -0.49
N LEU A 114 -15.25 1.11 -0.20
CA LEU A 114 -15.26 -0.20 -0.84
C LEU A 114 -16.46 -1.03 -0.38
N LYS A 115 -16.75 -1.06 0.92
CA LYS A 115 -17.92 -1.75 1.49
C LYS A 115 -19.22 -1.29 0.84
N SER A 116 -19.43 0.03 0.68
CA SER A 116 -20.63 0.56 0.04
C SER A 116 -20.83 0.07 -1.41
N LYS A 117 -19.74 -0.14 -2.12
CA LYS A 117 -19.79 -0.72 -3.47
C LYS A 117 -20.06 -2.22 -3.46
N LEU A 118 -19.50 -2.94 -2.50
CA LEU A 118 -19.73 -4.37 -2.34
C LEU A 118 -21.18 -4.69 -2.00
N LEU A 119 -21.89 -3.79 -1.31
CA LEU A 119 -23.34 -3.95 -1.05
C LEU A 119 -24.22 -3.95 -2.30
N LEU A 120 -23.67 -3.59 -3.47
CA LEU A 120 -24.37 -3.69 -4.76
C LEU A 120 -24.34 -5.09 -5.37
N LEU A 121 -23.55 -6.00 -4.79
CA LEU A 121 -23.42 -7.38 -5.26
C LEU A 121 -24.48 -8.28 -4.60
N SER A 122 -24.85 -9.35 -5.31
CA SER A 122 -25.65 -10.43 -4.72
C SER A 122 -24.86 -11.22 -3.67
N GLU A 123 -25.55 -11.97 -2.84
CA GLU A 123 -24.95 -12.85 -1.82
C GLU A 123 -23.97 -13.85 -2.45
N ASP A 124 -24.35 -14.46 -3.58
CA ASP A 124 -23.49 -15.41 -4.31
C ASP A 124 -22.21 -14.74 -4.83
N GLU A 125 -22.31 -13.54 -5.40
CA GLU A 125 -21.15 -12.77 -5.86
C GLU A 125 -20.24 -12.37 -4.70
N LEU A 126 -20.80 -11.97 -3.56
CA LEU A 126 -20.04 -11.67 -2.34
C LEU A 126 -19.28 -12.90 -1.83
N GLN A 127 -19.93 -14.06 -1.82
CA GLN A 127 -19.30 -15.31 -1.40
C GLN A 127 -18.13 -15.69 -2.32
N ILE A 128 -18.34 -15.62 -3.64
CA ILE A 128 -17.29 -15.89 -4.64
C ILE A 128 -16.13 -14.91 -4.45
N LEU A 129 -16.41 -13.62 -4.32
CA LEU A 129 -15.39 -12.58 -4.18
C LEU A 129 -14.61 -12.72 -2.87
N ALA A 130 -15.27 -13.08 -1.76
CA ALA A 130 -14.63 -13.29 -0.47
C ALA A 130 -13.59 -14.42 -0.55
N ILE A 131 -13.95 -15.55 -1.14
CA ILE A 131 -13.05 -16.69 -1.30
C ILE A 131 -11.91 -16.36 -2.28
N ALA A 132 -12.25 -15.83 -3.46
CA ALA A 132 -11.28 -15.55 -4.51
C ALA A 132 -10.24 -14.49 -4.08
N SER A 133 -10.69 -13.41 -3.42
CA SER A 133 -9.77 -12.36 -2.96
C SER A 133 -8.81 -12.87 -1.88
N GLN A 134 -9.28 -13.71 -0.96
CA GLN A 134 -8.41 -14.33 0.05
C GLN A 134 -7.37 -15.25 -0.60
N GLN A 135 -7.78 -16.10 -1.54
CA GLN A 135 -6.89 -17.02 -2.25
C GLN A 135 -5.83 -16.26 -3.06
N VAL A 136 -6.23 -15.24 -3.81
CA VAL A 136 -5.30 -14.41 -4.58
C VAL A 136 -4.28 -13.74 -3.66
N LYS A 137 -4.73 -13.16 -2.54
CA LYS A 137 -3.84 -12.54 -1.55
C LYS A 137 -2.80 -13.53 -1.02
N ASP A 138 -3.21 -14.73 -0.61
CA ASP A 138 -2.33 -15.73 -0.01
C ASP A 138 -1.29 -16.25 -1.02
N ILE A 139 -1.70 -16.44 -2.29
CA ILE A 139 -0.80 -16.84 -3.36
C ILE A 139 0.22 -15.74 -3.67
N LEU A 140 -0.21 -14.47 -3.74
CA LEU A 140 0.71 -13.34 -3.98
C LEU A 140 1.72 -13.18 -2.84
N ILE A 141 1.31 -13.33 -1.58
CA ILE A 141 2.22 -13.35 -0.43
C ILE A 141 3.25 -14.46 -0.58
N THR A 142 2.82 -15.65 -1.01
CA THR A 142 3.71 -16.79 -1.23
C THR A 142 4.73 -16.55 -2.34
N ILE A 143 4.32 -15.92 -3.45
CA ILE A 143 5.23 -15.55 -4.55
C ILE A 143 6.30 -14.58 -4.05
N LEU A 144 5.88 -13.48 -3.38
CA LEU A 144 6.78 -12.43 -2.90
C LEU A 144 7.73 -12.92 -1.78
N SER A 145 7.38 -13.97 -1.06
CA SER A 145 8.26 -14.54 -0.04
C SER A 145 9.36 -15.45 -0.60
N LYS A 146 9.32 -15.77 -1.89
CA LYS A 146 10.31 -16.61 -2.59
C LYS A 146 11.34 -15.80 -3.39
N GLU A 147 11.17 -14.49 -3.46
CA GLU A 147 12.13 -13.54 -4.06
C GLU A 147 13.15 -13.07 -3.01
#